data_bcb96221ce25b5b208e20af7aacac5cd
#
_entry.id   bcb96221ce25b5b208e20af7aacac5cd
#
_cell.length_a   1.000
_cell.length_b   1.000
_cell.length_c   1.000
_cell.angle_alpha   90.00
_cell.angle_beta   90.00
_cell.angle_gamma   90.00
#
_symmetry.space_group_name_H-M   'P 1'
#
loop_
_entity.id
_entity.type
_entity.pdbx_description
1 polymer ?
#
loop_
_entity_poly.entity_id
_entity_poly.type
_entity_poly.pdbx_seq_one_letter_code
_entity_poly.pdbx_strand_id
1 'polypeptide(L)'
;MIIPLIKGLSLTLKRFLNPWTCETEAYPEKKPHLAQRFRGLPELQIEEDGKEKCVACGLCAKACPSNCITVEGAEDEETNRRYPEVYELNAFRCIFCGFCEEACPVSAVILKDTFELSTYKETGIFDKEKLLDLTRKRKGLKGPS
;
A
#
# COMPACT_ATOMS: atom_id res chain seq x y z
N MET A 1 -40.66 11.33 -31.11
CA MET A 1 -39.83 10.69 -30.07
C MET A 1 -38.63 9.93 -30.62
N ILE A 2 -38.56 9.53 -31.89
CA ILE A 2 -37.44 8.73 -32.47
C ILE A 2 -36.17 9.57 -32.71
N ILE A 3 -36.31 10.83 -33.07
CA ILE A 3 -35.18 11.74 -33.42
C ILE A 3 -34.14 11.86 -32.28
N PRO A 4 -34.51 12.05 -30.99
CA PRO A 4 -33.53 12.11 -29.90
C PRO A 4 -32.77 10.80 -29.71
N LEU A 5 -33.43 9.64 -29.92
CA LEU A 5 -32.82 8.32 -29.83
C LEU A 5 -31.76 8.10 -30.92
N ILE A 6 -32.08 8.50 -32.16
CA ILE A 6 -31.14 8.42 -33.30
C ILE A 6 -29.93 9.33 -33.04
N LYS A 7 -30.12 10.55 -32.50
CA LYS A 7 -29.01 11.42 -32.12
C LYS A 7 -28.10 10.80 -31.05
N GLY A 8 -28.68 10.22 -30.02
CA GLY A 8 -27.94 9.52 -28.99
C GLY A 8 -27.13 8.34 -29.54
N LEU A 9 -27.78 7.50 -30.38
CA LEU A 9 -27.12 6.36 -31.00
C LEU A 9 -25.98 6.78 -31.95
N SER A 10 -26.19 7.85 -32.71
CA SER A 10 -25.14 8.37 -33.62
C SER A 10 -23.92 8.90 -32.85
N LEU A 11 -24.12 9.49 -31.67
CA LEU A 11 -23.04 9.96 -30.82
C LEU A 11 -22.21 8.79 -30.27
N THR A 12 -22.85 7.74 -29.77
CA THR A 12 -22.16 6.55 -29.26
C THR A 12 -21.46 5.80 -30.38
N LEU A 13 -22.10 5.67 -31.55
CA LEU A 13 -21.49 5.07 -32.74
C LEU A 13 -20.25 5.85 -33.19
N LYS A 14 -20.32 7.17 -33.21
CA LYS A 14 -19.15 8.02 -33.53
C LYS A 14 -17.99 7.81 -32.56
N ARG A 15 -18.27 7.67 -31.28
CA ARG A 15 -17.24 7.33 -30.26
C ARG A 15 -16.66 5.95 -30.45
N PHE A 16 -17.49 4.95 -30.73
CA PHE A 16 -17.07 3.58 -31.00
C PHE A 16 -16.16 3.47 -32.23
N LEU A 17 -16.47 4.18 -33.32
CA LEU A 17 -15.68 4.16 -34.55
C LEU A 17 -14.41 5.02 -34.48
N ASN A 18 -14.19 5.78 -33.42
CA ASN A 18 -13.01 6.60 -33.23
C ASN A 18 -12.11 6.06 -32.13
N PRO A 19 -11.16 5.14 -32.43
CA PRO A 19 -10.28 4.53 -31.42
C PRO A 19 -9.28 5.51 -30.80
N TRP A 20 -9.05 6.67 -31.44
CA TRP A 20 -8.13 7.70 -30.97
C TRP A 20 -8.62 8.47 -29.74
N THR A 21 -9.87 8.28 -29.33
CA THR A 21 -10.46 8.90 -28.13
C THR A 21 -10.47 7.99 -26.90
N CYS A 22 -9.69 6.90 -26.95
CA CYS A 22 -9.56 5.99 -25.82
C CYS A 22 -8.65 6.63 -24.76
N GLU A 23 -9.20 6.89 -23.58
CA GLU A 23 -8.52 7.48 -22.41
C GLU A 23 -8.00 6.41 -21.42
N THR A 24 -8.24 5.14 -21.72
CA THR A 24 -7.84 4.04 -20.84
C THR A 24 -6.36 3.72 -21.01
N GLU A 25 -5.68 3.48 -19.89
CA GLU A 25 -4.30 3.02 -19.89
C GLU A 25 -4.24 1.52 -20.26
N ALA A 26 -3.30 1.15 -21.12
CA ALA A 26 -3.09 -0.23 -21.54
C ALA A 26 -2.22 -0.97 -20.51
N TYR A 27 -2.78 -1.26 -19.35
CA TYR A 27 -2.11 -2.06 -18.32
C TYR A 27 -2.15 -3.55 -18.72
N PRO A 28 -1.05 -4.34 -18.60
CA PRO A 28 0.21 -4.03 -17.92
C PRO A 28 1.31 -3.41 -18.80
N GLU A 29 1.10 -3.24 -20.11
CA GLU A 29 2.11 -2.73 -21.05
C GLU A 29 2.55 -1.33 -20.69
N LYS A 30 1.59 -0.49 -20.25
CA LYS A 30 1.86 0.85 -19.75
C LYS A 30 1.34 0.97 -18.33
N LYS A 31 2.26 1.20 -17.38
CA LYS A 31 1.88 1.44 -15.97
C LYS A 31 1.25 2.82 -15.81
N PRO A 32 0.17 2.93 -15.01
CA PRO A 32 -0.48 4.20 -14.77
C PRO A 32 0.43 5.16 -13.99
N HIS A 33 0.32 6.44 -14.29
CA HIS A 33 0.99 7.47 -13.52
C HIS A 33 0.25 7.69 -12.19
N LEU A 34 0.84 7.24 -11.09
CA LEU A 34 0.23 7.38 -9.78
C LEU A 34 0.37 8.81 -9.25
N ALA A 35 -0.69 9.33 -8.64
CA ALA A 35 -0.66 10.63 -8.00
C ALA A 35 0.28 10.61 -6.78
N GLN A 36 0.88 11.76 -6.41
CA GLN A 36 1.78 11.88 -5.25
C GLN A 36 1.14 11.45 -3.92
N ARG A 37 -0.18 11.56 -3.83
CA ARG A 37 -0.97 11.17 -2.65
C ARG A 37 -1.62 9.80 -2.80
N PHE A 38 -1.10 8.95 -3.68
CA PHE A 38 -1.62 7.60 -3.85
C PHE A 38 -1.42 6.79 -2.56
N ARG A 39 -2.48 6.12 -2.12
CA ARG A 39 -2.49 5.26 -0.94
C ARG A 39 -2.41 3.81 -1.36
N GLY A 40 -1.20 3.29 -1.52
CA GLY A 40 -0.96 1.86 -1.76
C GLY A 40 -0.63 1.11 -0.46
N LEU A 41 0.14 0.04 -0.56
CA LEU A 41 0.47 -0.82 0.57
C LEU A 41 1.21 -0.04 1.67
N PRO A 42 0.79 -0.14 2.95
CA PRO A 42 1.56 0.37 4.07
C PRO A 42 2.91 -0.34 4.16
N GLU A 43 3.99 0.42 4.27
CA GLU A 43 5.36 -0.06 4.42
C GLU A 43 5.93 0.38 5.77
N LEU A 44 6.78 -0.47 6.37
CA LEU A 44 7.51 -0.12 7.58
C LEU A 44 8.79 0.62 7.22
N GLN A 45 9.00 1.78 7.84
CA GLN A 45 10.18 2.60 7.58
C GLN A 45 11.37 2.18 8.42
N ILE A 46 12.55 2.39 7.83
CA ILE A 46 13.87 2.10 8.42
C ILE A 46 14.56 3.43 8.66
N GLU A 47 15.23 3.57 9.81
CA GLU A 47 16.12 4.68 10.12
C GLU A 47 17.36 4.70 9.22
N GLU A 48 18.16 5.76 9.30
CA GLU A 48 19.41 5.87 8.54
C GLU A 48 20.44 4.82 9.00
N ASP A 49 20.38 4.42 10.27
CA ASP A 49 21.22 3.39 10.89
C ASP A 49 20.84 1.96 10.47
N GLY A 50 19.82 1.80 9.60
CA GLY A 50 19.35 0.49 9.15
C GLY A 50 18.39 -0.22 10.13
N LYS A 51 18.13 0.35 11.32
CA LYS A 51 17.20 -0.17 12.31
C LYS A 51 15.76 0.19 11.95
N GLU A 52 14.82 -0.65 12.40
CA GLU A 52 13.40 -0.36 12.24
C GLU A 52 12.97 0.85 13.07
N LYS A 53 12.14 1.72 12.47
CA LYS A 53 11.67 2.95 13.11
C LYS A 53 10.51 2.69 14.07
N CYS A 54 9.85 1.55 13.94
CA CYS A 54 8.69 1.17 14.73
C CYS A 54 9.07 0.91 16.21
N VAL A 55 8.27 1.45 17.13
CA VAL A 55 8.41 1.27 18.59
C VAL A 55 7.32 0.38 19.18
N ALA A 56 6.62 -0.38 18.36
CA ALA A 56 5.56 -1.32 18.77
C ALA A 56 4.50 -0.73 19.72
N CYS A 57 4.10 0.52 19.52
CA CYS A 57 3.10 1.17 20.37
C CYS A 57 1.66 0.67 20.13
N GLY A 58 1.40 -0.05 19.05
CA GLY A 58 0.10 -0.63 18.72
C GLY A 58 -0.98 0.37 18.28
N LEU A 59 -0.69 1.66 18.16
CA LEU A 59 -1.68 2.67 17.77
C LEU A 59 -2.22 2.45 16.36
N CYS A 60 -1.37 2.01 15.43
CA CYS A 60 -1.78 1.68 14.05
C CYS A 60 -2.80 0.53 14.00
N ALA A 61 -2.65 -0.48 14.86
CA ALA A 61 -3.61 -1.58 14.97
C ALA A 61 -4.94 -1.10 15.55
N LYS A 62 -4.92 -0.24 16.58
CA LYS A 62 -6.12 0.33 17.21
C LYS A 62 -6.87 1.30 16.29
N ALA A 63 -6.14 2.07 15.48
CA ALA A 63 -6.73 3.01 14.51
C ALA A 63 -7.28 2.33 13.25
N CYS A 64 -6.97 1.06 13.03
CA CYS A 64 -7.35 0.35 11.82
C CYS A 64 -8.84 -0.03 11.83
N PRO A 65 -9.69 0.50 10.93
CA PRO A 65 -11.12 0.17 10.90
C PRO A 65 -11.39 -1.27 10.45
N SER A 66 -10.45 -1.88 9.71
CA SER A 66 -10.56 -3.24 9.17
C SER A 66 -9.91 -4.29 10.08
N ASN A 67 -9.29 -3.89 11.19
CA ASN A 67 -8.53 -4.78 12.07
C ASN A 67 -7.58 -5.72 11.30
N CYS A 68 -6.83 -5.14 10.35
CA CYS A 68 -5.93 -5.89 9.48
C CYS A 68 -4.47 -5.84 9.92
N ILE A 69 -4.16 -5.17 11.02
CA ILE A 69 -2.81 -5.01 11.57
C ILE A 69 -2.73 -5.68 12.94
N THR A 70 -1.75 -6.57 13.11
CA THR A 70 -1.38 -7.17 14.40
C THR A 70 0.01 -6.69 14.76
N VAL A 71 0.19 -6.24 16.00
CA VAL A 71 1.49 -5.76 16.52
C VAL A 71 1.72 -6.34 17.90
N GLU A 72 2.80 -7.08 18.06
CA GLU A 72 3.30 -7.53 19.35
C GLU A 72 4.69 -6.92 19.54
N GLY A 73 4.91 -6.32 20.71
CA GLY A 73 6.15 -5.62 21.02
C GLY A 73 7.01 -6.43 21.97
N ALA A 74 8.32 -6.36 21.76
CA ALA A 74 9.34 -6.81 22.70
C ALA A 74 10.24 -5.63 23.13
N GLU A 75 10.97 -5.82 24.18
CA GLU A 75 11.97 -4.87 24.70
C GLU A 75 13.36 -5.51 24.58
N ASP A 76 14.28 -4.76 24.03
CA ASP A 76 15.68 -5.15 23.96
C ASP A 76 16.34 -4.87 25.32
N GLU A 77 16.81 -5.90 26.00
CA GLU A 77 17.40 -5.83 27.35
C GLU A 77 18.67 -4.96 27.41
N GLU A 78 19.43 -4.89 26.28
CA GLU A 78 20.69 -4.13 26.26
C GLU A 78 20.46 -2.64 26.02
N THR A 79 19.53 -2.29 25.12
CA THR A 79 19.31 -0.90 24.69
C THR A 79 18.05 -0.26 25.32
N ASN A 80 17.26 -1.06 26.04
CA ASN A 80 15.95 -0.66 26.59
C ASN A 80 15.01 -0.04 25.53
N ARG A 81 15.19 -0.45 24.27
CA ARG A 81 14.42 -0.01 23.11
C ARG A 81 13.28 -0.98 22.86
N ARG A 82 12.08 -0.46 22.70
CA ARG A 82 10.94 -1.26 22.25
C ARG A 82 10.98 -1.40 20.71
N TYR A 83 10.72 -2.62 20.26
CA TYR A 83 10.63 -2.95 18.83
C TYR A 83 9.45 -3.92 18.59
N PRO A 84 8.88 -3.99 17.38
CA PRO A 84 7.89 -5.00 17.07
C PRO A 84 8.56 -6.36 16.87
N GLU A 85 8.25 -7.30 17.74
CA GLU A 85 8.61 -8.70 17.54
C GLU A 85 7.77 -9.30 16.44
N VAL A 86 6.45 -9.11 16.51
CA VAL A 86 5.51 -9.49 15.47
C VAL A 86 4.86 -8.23 14.91
N TYR A 87 4.87 -8.11 13.59
CA TYR A 87 4.10 -7.12 12.85
C TYR A 87 3.52 -7.81 11.62
N GLU A 88 2.21 -7.95 11.59
CA GLU A 88 1.50 -8.57 10.48
C GLU A 88 0.47 -7.62 9.90
N LEU A 89 0.42 -7.53 8.58
CA LEU A 89 -0.56 -6.78 7.82
C LEU A 89 -1.30 -7.72 6.87
N ASN A 90 -2.61 -7.85 7.03
CA ASN A 90 -3.44 -8.53 6.04
C ASN A 90 -3.87 -7.53 4.96
N ALA A 91 -3.16 -7.53 3.82
CA ALA A 91 -3.41 -6.60 2.73
C ALA A 91 -4.76 -6.84 2.03
N PHE A 92 -5.30 -8.07 2.06
CA PHE A 92 -6.61 -8.37 1.46
C PHE A 92 -7.79 -7.84 2.28
N ARG A 93 -7.57 -7.56 3.57
CA ARG A 93 -8.56 -6.90 4.44
C ARG A 93 -8.36 -5.39 4.52
N CYS A 94 -7.19 -4.91 4.10
CA CYS A 94 -6.84 -3.50 4.15
C CYS A 94 -7.66 -2.69 3.15
N ILE A 95 -8.23 -1.56 3.59
CA ILE A 95 -8.97 -0.62 2.75
C ILE A 95 -8.12 0.59 2.32
N PHE A 96 -6.83 0.58 2.62
CA PHE A 96 -5.87 1.64 2.26
C PHE A 96 -6.29 3.05 2.70
N CYS A 97 -6.97 3.17 3.84
CA CYS A 97 -7.52 4.44 4.33
C CYS A 97 -6.45 5.43 4.84
N GLY A 98 -5.27 4.95 5.27
CA GLY A 98 -4.17 5.79 5.76
C GLY A 98 -4.22 6.10 7.26
N PHE A 99 -5.22 5.65 8.02
CA PHE A 99 -5.31 5.93 9.47
C PHE A 99 -4.12 5.37 10.26
N CYS A 100 -3.52 4.28 9.83
CA CYS A 100 -2.32 3.73 10.46
C CYS A 100 -1.11 4.66 10.31
N GLU A 101 -1.00 5.39 9.19
CA GLU A 101 0.03 6.40 8.95
C GLU A 101 -0.21 7.63 9.83
N GLU A 102 -1.46 8.13 9.87
CA GLU A 102 -1.84 9.30 10.67
C GLU A 102 -1.71 9.04 12.18
N ALA A 103 -2.00 7.83 12.64
CA ALA A 103 -1.91 7.44 14.06
C ALA A 103 -0.48 7.15 14.53
N CYS A 104 0.49 7.04 13.63
CA CYS A 104 1.85 6.65 13.98
C CYS A 104 2.68 7.83 14.49
N PRO A 105 3.05 7.90 15.81
CA PRO A 105 3.74 9.04 16.39
C PRO A 105 5.18 9.19 15.87
N VAL A 106 5.78 8.11 15.39
CA VAL A 106 7.17 8.09 14.90
C VAL A 106 7.25 7.99 13.38
N SER A 107 6.11 8.09 12.67
CA SER A 107 6.03 7.93 11.21
C SER A 107 6.77 6.68 10.70
N ALA A 108 6.59 5.57 11.43
CA ALA A 108 7.17 4.28 11.07
C ALA A 108 6.36 3.54 10.02
N VAL A 109 5.08 3.86 9.86
CA VAL A 109 4.18 3.29 8.86
C VAL A 109 3.85 4.38 7.87
N ILE A 110 4.11 4.15 6.57
CA ILE A 110 3.81 5.10 5.50
C ILE A 110 3.19 4.35 4.33
N LEU A 111 2.13 4.91 3.74
CA LEU A 111 1.54 4.37 2.54
C LEU A 111 2.36 4.78 1.31
N LYS A 112 2.66 3.82 0.46
CA LYS A 112 3.46 4.03 -0.75
C LYS A 112 2.67 3.68 -2.02
N ASP A 113 3.34 3.70 -3.13
CA ASP A 113 2.80 3.47 -4.47
C ASP A 113 2.69 1.98 -4.86
N THR A 114 2.99 1.07 -3.94
CA THR A 114 2.89 -0.37 -4.18
C THR A 114 1.42 -0.78 -4.25
N PHE A 115 0.94 -1.22 -5.43
CA PHE A 115 -0.44 -1.66 -5.66
C PHE A 115 -0.55 -3.04 -6.31
N GLU A 116 0.54 -3.57 -6.88
CA GLU A 116 0.56 -4.87 -7.53
C GLU A 116 0.63 -5.99 -6.47
N LEU A 117 -0.52 -6.32 -5.86
CA LEU A 117 -0.63 -7.27 -4.75
C LEU A 117 -1.34 -8.58 -5.13
N SER A 118 -1.73 -8.70 -6.40
CA SER A 118 -2.46 -9.88 -6.88
C SER A 118 -1.57 -11.12 -6.86
N THR A 119 -2.04 -12.18 -6.24
CA THR A 119 -1.33 -13.45 -6.17
C THR A 119 -2.31 -14.62 -6.13
N TYR A 120 -1.90 -15.77 -6.66
CA TYR A 120 -2.69 -17.01 -6.63
C TYR A 120 -2.40 -17.89 -5.41
N LYS A 121 -1.27 -17.70 -4.75
CA LYS A 121 -0.74 -18.64 -3.75
C LYS A 121 -0.57 -18.06 -2.35
N GLU A 122 -0.52 -16.76 -2.22
CA GLU A 122 -0.26 -16.11 -0.94
C GLU A 122 -1.55 -15.75 -0.20
N THR A 123 -1.47 -15.76 1.12
CA THR A 123 -2.60 -15.43 2.00
C THR A 123 -2.90 -13.94 2.09
N GLY A 124 -2.10 -13.10 1.42
CA GLY A 124 -2.17 -11.64 1.52
C GLY A 124 -1.66 -11.10 2.86
N ILE A 125 -1.03 -11.95 3.66
CA ILE A 125 -0.40 -11.54 4.92
C ILE A 125 1.05 -11.13 4.65
N PHE A 126 1.35 -9.91 5.02
CA PHE A 126 2.69 -9.33 4.96
C PHE A 126 3.28 -9.27 6.36
N ASP A 127 4.31 -10.09 6.58
CA ASP A 127 5.07 -10.10 7.82
C ASP A 127 6.00 -8.90 7.90
N LYS A 128 6.51 -8.62 9.10
CA LYS A 128 7.47 -7.54 9.38
C LYS A 128 8.59 -7.47 8.35
N GLU A 129 9.25 -8.61 8.10
CA GLU A 129 10.40 -8.68 7.18
C GLU A 129 10.01 -8.31 5.73
N LYS A 130 8.88 -8.81 5.24
CA LYS A 130 8.39 -8.45 3.89
C LYS A 130 8.13 -6.95 3.76
N LEU A 131 7.54 -6.32 4.78
CA LEU A 131 7.27 -4.88 4.79
C LEU A 131 8.55 -4.04 4.85
N LEU A 132 9.54 -4.47 5.64
CA LEU A 132 10.87 -3.84 5.70
C LEU A 132 11.64 -4.01 4.39
N ASP A 133 11.54 -5.17 3.74
CA ASP A 133 12.21 -5.45 2.46
C ASP A 133 11.70 -4.56 1.33
N LEU A 134 10.41 -4.23 1.31
CA LEU A 134 9.88 -3.26 0.36
C LEU A 134 10.58 -1.90 0.50
N THR A 135 10.74 -1.43 1.74
CA THR A 135 11.44 -0.19 2.04
C THR A 135 12.93 -0.28 1.73
N ARG A 136 13.60 -1.40 2.04
CA ARG A 136 15.01 -1.63 1.71
C ARG A 136 15.26 -1.58 0.21
N LYS A 137 14.45 -2.28 -0.58
CA LYS A 137 14.52 -2.29 -2.05
C LYS A 137 14.36 -0.88 -2.62
N ARG A 138 13.43 -0.10 -2.07
CA ARG A 138 13.18 1.29 -2.50
C ARG A 138 14.34 2.22 -2.17
N LYS A 139 14.96 2.05 -0.99
CA LYS A 139 16.13 2.83 -0.56
C LYS A 139 17.47 2.31 -1.14
N GLY A 140 17.47 1.21 -1.87
CA GLY A 140 18.69 0.56 -2.39
C GLY A 140 19.59 -0.05 -1.30
N LEU A 141 19.03 -0.32 -0.12
CA LEU A 141 19.74 -0.95 0.99
C LEU A 141 19.74 -2.47 0.82
N LYS A 142 20.89 -3.11 1.04
CA LYS A 142 20.96 -4.58 1.06
C LYS A 142 20.27 -5.09 2.34
N GLY A 143 19.44 -6.14 2.20
CA GLY A 143 18.85 -6.83 3.34
C GLY A 143 19.92 -7.52 4.22
N PRO A 144 19.57 -7.95 5.44
CA PRO A 144 20.45 -8.78 6.25
C PRO A 144 20.75 -10.07 5.49
N SER A 145 22.05 -10.44 5.46
CA SER A 145 22.56 -11.67 4.85
C SER A 145 22.21 -12.88 5.72
#